data_83de0ed755bfc899825e0b137c8b0734
#
_entry.id   83de0ed755bfc899825e0b137c8b0734
#
_cell.length_a   1.000
_cell.length_b   1.000
_cell.length_c   1.000
_cell.angle_alpha   90.00
_cell.angle_beta   90.00
_cell.angle_gamma   90.00
#
_symmetry.space_group_name_H-M   'P 1'
#
loop_
_entity.id
_entity.type
_entity.pdbx_description
1 polymer ?
#
loop_
_entity_poly.entity_id
_entity_poly.type
_entity_poly.pdbx_seq_one_letter_code
_entity_poly.pdbx_strand_id
1 'polypeptide(L)'
;MELSTPLMLVIIGISSLAAQWLAWRLRIPAILPLLLIGITLGPVTHVIAPDALFGELLFPLVSLSVAIILFEGSLTLRFEEIRGLGGVVRNLVSIGMLVTFAIISVSCWWLLGFSAELSALVGAVTVVTGPTVIAPLMRVVRPKASINRVLRWEGIVIDPVGAIFTVLVFEFIVLRQNSEAWTHLFVTFGKTVVLGLLIGALFGYVLGIALRKVWIPRYLQNLAVLAVMLSAFGFSNAVAEESGLLAVTVMGIWLANMRDVDISDILAFKEELSAILISALFIILAARLDIGALWAMGWPLVIVLLIVQFVARPLCIAVSTVGSS
;
A
#
# COMPACT_ATOMS: atom_id res chain seq x y z
N MET A 1 -20.15 -23.91 -16.48
CA MET A 1 -19.38 -23.56 -17.69
C MET A 1 -18.10 -22.92 -17.22
N GLU A 2 -16.98 -23.63 -17.24
CA GLU A 2 -15.71 -23.05 -16.84
C GLU A 2 -15.28 -22.03 -17.91
N LEU A 3 -15.20 -20.76 -17.52
CA LEU A 3 -14.73 -19.70 -18.40
C LEU A 3 -13.24 -19.91 -18.70
N SER A 4 -12.84 -19.70 -19.94
CA SER A 4 -11.42 -19.76 -20.30
C SER A 4 -10.65 -18.61 -19.63
N THR A 5 -9.40 -18.86 -19.24
CA THR A 5 -8.51 -17.85 -18.62
C THR A 5 -8.47 -16.51 -19.38
N PRO A 6 -8.36 -16.47 -20.74
CA PRO A 6 -8.39 -15.21 -21.46
C PRO A 6 -9.71 -14.46 -21.28
N LEU A 7 -10.84 -15.16 -21.24
CA LEU A 7 -12.15 -14.53 -21.08
C LEU A 7 -12.30 -13.92 -19.67
N MET A 8 -11.78 -14.57 -18.61
CA MET A 8 -11.77 -14.02 -17.26
C MET A 8 -10.94 -12.72 -17.20
N LEU A 9 -9.78 -12.67 -17.86
CA LEU A 9 -8.97 -11.44 -17.93
C LEU A 9 -9.69 -10.31 -18.67
N VAL A 10 -10.41 -10.61 -19.75
CA VAL A 10 -11.23 -9.65 -20.46
C VAL A 10 -12.37 -9.13 -19.59
N ILE A 11 -13.03 -10.01 -18.82
CA ILE A 11 -14.08 -9.62 -17.85
C ILE A 11 -13.51 -8.67 -16.80
N ILE A 12 -12.33 -8.96 -16.24
CA ILE A 12 -11.66 -8.07 -15.27
C ILE A 12 -11.40 -6.71 -15.92
N GLY A 13 -10.87 -6.67 -17.13
CA GLY A 13 -10.56 -5.42 -17.83
C GLY A 13 -11.82 -4.57 -18.11
N ILE A 14 -12.88 -5.18 -18.64
CA ILE A 14 -14.14 -4.48 -18.91
C ILE A 14 -14.79 -4.01 -17.60
N SER A 15 -14.79 -4.85 -16.57
CA SER A 15 -15.31 -4.51 -15.25
C SER A 15 -14.54 -3.38 -14.57
N SER A 16 -13.21 -3.35 -14.75
CA SER A 16 -12.36 -2.25 -14.29
C SER A 16 -12.75 -0.93 -14.94
N LEU A 17 -12.93 -0.92 -16.28
CA LEU A 17 -13.36 0.26 -17.00
C LEU A 17 -14.77 0.71 -16.60
N ALA A 18 -15.70 -0.23 -16.46
CA ALA A 18 -17.09 0.05 -16.05
C ALA A 18 -17.14 0.63 -14.63
N ALA A 19 -16.35 0.10 -13.70
CA ALA A 19 -16.23 0.62 -12.32
C ALA A 19 -15.67 2.04 -12.29
N GLN A 20 -14.60 2.32 -13.05
CA GLN A 20 -14.00 3.64 -13.16
C GLN A 20 -14.96 4.65 -13.77
N TRP A 21 -15.67 4.27 -14.84
CA TRP A 21 -16.68 5.11 -15.48
C TRP A 21 -17.84 5.42 -14.53
N LEU A 22 -18.34 4.40 -13.81
CA LEU A 22 -19.41 4.54 -12.83
C LEU A 22 -18.99 5.49 -11.68
N ALA A 23 -17.78 5.33 -11.18
CA ALA A 23 -17.21 6.18 -10.15
C ALA A 23 -17.15 7.66 -10.61
N TRP A 24 -16.67 7.89 -11.83
CA TRP A 24 -16.65 9.22 -12.44
C TRP A 24 -18.06 9.81 -12.59
N ARG A 25 -19.01 9.01 -13.07
CA ARG A 25 -20.40 9.45 -13.30
C ARG A 25 -21.13 9.79 -12.00
N LEU A 26 -20.92 9.01 -10.94
CA LEU A 26 -21.56 9.19 -9.64
C LEU A 26 -20.76 10.11 -8.70
N ARG A 27 -19.55 10.55 -9.09
CA ARG A 27 -18.64 11.35 -8.29
C ARG A 27 -18.30 10.68 -6.94
N ILE A 28 -18.12 9.36 -6.95
CA ILE A 28 -17.70 8.57 -5.79
C ILE A 28 -16.27 8.03 -6.01
N PRO A 29 -15.57 7.64 -4.94
CA PRO A 29 -14.27 6.98 -5.08
C PRO A 29 -14.38 5.67 -5.88
N ALA A 30 -13.47 5.45 -6.83
CA ALA A 30 -13.50 4.28 -7.73
C ALA A 30 -13.39 2.94 -6.99
N ILE A 31 -12.78 2.94 -5.80
CA ILE A 31 -12.63 1.75 -4.97
C ILE A 31 -13.98 1.11 -4.61
N LEU A 32 -15.02 1.90 -4.39
CA LEU A 32 -16.34 1.39 -4.01
C LEU A 32 -16.95 0.49 -5.10
N PRO A 33 -17.14 0.97 -6.34
CA PRO A 33 -17.65 0.09 -7.40
C PRO A 33 -16.69 -1.04 -7.76
N LEU A 34 -15.37 -0.87 -7.63
CA LEU A 34 -14.39 -1.95 -7.85
C LEU A 34 -14.58 -3.09 -6.85
N LEU A 35 -14.71 -2.79 -5.57
CA LEU A 35 -14.97 -3.79 -4.53
C LEU A 35 -16.32 -4.48 -4.74
N LEU A 36 -17.38 -3.72 -5.02
CA LEU A 36 -18.71 -4.29 -5.25
C LEU A 36 -18.72 -5.24 -6.47
N ILE A 37 -18.08 -4.85 -7.57
CA ILE A 37 -17.96 -5.70 -8.75
C ILE A 37 -17.11 -6.93 -8.44
N GLY A 38 -15.99 -6.78 -7.73
CA GLY A 38 -15.14 -7.91 -7.33
C GLY A 38 -15.91 -8.92 -6.46
N ILE A 39 -16.68 -8.45 -5.47
CA ILE A 39 -17.55 -9.30 -4.64
C ILE A 39 -18.62 -9.99 -5.49
N THR A 40 -19.23 -9.30 -6.44
CA THR A 40 -20.26 -9.93 -7.30
C THR A 40 -19.67 -10.97 -8.23
N LEU A 41 -18.52 -10.72 -8.84
CA LEU A 41 -17.86 -11.64 -9.77
C LEU A 41 -17.17 -12.84 -9.08
N GLY A 42 -16.75 -12.68 -7.82
CA GLY A 42 -16.14 -13.71 -7.01
C GLY A 42 -17.17 -14.49 -6.19
N PRO A 43 -17.33 -14.16 -4.91
CA PRO A 43 -18.10 -15.01 -3.96
C PRO A 43 -19.61 -15.10 -4.25
N VAL A 44 -20.19 -14.17 -5.00
CA VAL A 44 -21.64 -14.20 -5.32
C VAL A 44 -21.93 -15.03 -6.57
N THR A 45 -21.22 -14.81 -7.66
CA THR A 45 -21.51 -15.48 -8.95
C THR A 45 -20.51 -16.56 -9.32
N HIS A 46 -19.37 -16.67 -8.60
CA HIS A 46 -18.28 -17.60 -8.88
C HIS A 46 -17.75 -17.54 -10.33
N VAL A 47 -17.89 -16.38 -10.99
CA VAL A 47 -17.40 -16.15 -12.37
C VAL A 47 -15.89 -16.05 -12.38
N ILE A 48 -15.29 -15.43 -11.35
CA ILE A 48 -13.85 -15.27 -11.18
C ILE A 48 -13.41 -15.97 -9.90
N ALA A 49 -12.51 -16.94 -10.06
CA ALA A 49 -11.80 -17.58 -8.96
C ALA A 49 -10.32 -17.22 -9.08
N PRO A 50 -9.84 -16.19 -8.35
CA PRO A 50 -8.47 -15.68 -8.51
C PRO A 50 -7.38 -16.71 -8.27
N ASP A 51 -7.57 -17.61 -7.30
CA ASP A 51 -6.62 -18.66 -6.99
C ASP A 51 -6.51 -19.71 -8.11
N ALA A 52 -7.61 -20.02 -8.79
CA ALA A 52 -7.61 -20.90 -9.95
C ALA A 52 -7.04 -20.21 -11.20
N LEU A 53 -7.26 -18.90 -11.33
CA LEU A 53 -6.82 -18.10 -12.47
C LEU A 53 -5.30 -17.86 -12.46
N PHE A 54 -4.76 -17.49 -11.30
CA PHE A 54 -3.36 -17.03 -11.16
C PHE A 54 -2.47 -18.05 -10.42
N GLY A 55 -3.05 -18.98 -9.64
CA GLY A 55 -2.30 -19.94 -8.85
C GLY A 55 -1.22 -19.27 -7.99
N GLU A 56 -0.01 -19.80 -8.05
CA GLU A 56 1.16 -19.28 -7.31
C GLU A 56 1.62 -17.90 -7.77
N LEU A 57 1.22 -17.45 -8.95
CA LEU A 57 1.59 -16.14 -9.48
C LEU A 57 0.77 -15.00 -8.87
N LEU A 58 -0.32 -15.29 -8.16
CA LEU A 58 -1.21 -14.27 -7.62
C LEU A 58 -0.48 -13.29 -6.69
N PHE A 59 0.20 -13.81 -5.68
CA PHE A 59 0.90 -12.96 -4.71
C PHE A 59 2.09 -12.20 -5.31
N PRO A 60 2.96 -12.80 -6.14
CA PRO A 60 3.99 -12.05 -6.87
C PRO A 60 3.43 -10.92 -7.73
N LEU A 61 2.32 -11.15 -8.46
CA LEU A 61 1.68 -10.11 -9.27
C LEU A 61 1.10 -8.99 -8.42
N VAL A 62 0.46 -9.32 -7.30
CA VAL A 62 -0.03 -8.33 -6.33
C VAL A 62 1.14 -7.50 -5.80
N SER A 63 2.22 -8.13 -5.34
CA SER A 63 3.39 -7.46 -4.78
C SER A 63 4.08 -6.52 -5.78
N LEU A 64 4.28 -6.98 -7.03
CA LEU A 64 4.83 -6.14 -8.11
C LEU A 64 3.90 -4.95 -8.44
N SER A 65 2.59 -5.18 -8.46
CA SER A 65 1.62 -4.12 -8.71
C SER A 65 1.65 -3.06 -7.60
N VAL A 66 1.69 -3.49 -6.34
CA VAL A 66 1.82 -2.59 -5.19
C VAL A 66 3.14 -1.80 -5.26
N ALA A 67 4.25 -2.45 -5.63
CA ALA A 67 5.54 -1.78 -5.81
C ALA A 67 5.48 -0.67 -6.88
N ILE A 68 4.81 -0.91 -8.02
CA ILE A 68 4.61 0.08 -9.08
C ILE A 68 3.79 1.27 -8.56
N ILE A 69 2.69 0.99 -7.85
CA ILE A 69 1.79 2.01 -7.31
C ILE A 69 2.49 2.87 -6.24
N LEU A 70 3.26 2.24 -5.34
CA LEU A 70 4.04 2.95 -4.33
C LEU A 70 5.13 3.82 -4.95
N PHE A 71 5.82 3.30 -5.97
CA PHE A 71 6.81 4.08 -6.71
C PHE A 71 6.18 5.31 -7.36
N GLU A 72 5.05 5.15 -8.06
CA GLU A 72 4.32 6.27 -8.66
C GLU A 72 3.90 7.30 -7.60
N GLY A 73 3.28 6.84 -6.52
CA GLY A 73 2.90 7.72 -5.42
C GLY A 73 4.11 8.49 -4.87
N SER A 74 5.23 7.81 -4.66
CA SER A 74 6.46 8.40 -4.11
C SER A 74 7.12 9.44 -5.04
N LEU A 75 6.94 9.33 -6.36
CA LEU A 75 7.37 10.36 -7.33
C LEU A 75 6.62 11.69 -7.15
N THR A 76 5.49 11.71 -6.46
CA THR A 76 4.73 12.93 -6.15
C THR A 76 5.18 13.62 -4.86
N LEU A 77 6.08 13.00 -4.07
CA LEU A 77 6.50 13.49 -2.76
C LEU A 77 7.69 14.44 -2.83
N ARG A 78 7.43 15.75 -2.77
CA ARG A 78 8.48 16.77 -2.72
C ARG A 78 8.73 17.24 -1.29
N PHE A 79 9.99 17.22 -0.85
CA PHE A 79 10.37 17.70 0.49
C PHE A 79 10.00 19.18 0.74
N GLU A 80 9.95 19.99 -0.31
CA GLU A 80 9.54 21.38 -0.19
C GLU A 80 8.09 21.53 0.28
N GLU A 81 7.21 20.61 -0.13
CA GLU A 81 5.79 20.64 0.21
C GLU A 81 5.52 20.30 1.68
N ILE A 82 6.45 19.59 2.34
CA ILE A 82 6.27 19.11 3.71
C ILE A 82 7.01 19.99 4.74
N ARG A 83 7.66 21.06 4.32
CA ARG A 83 8.30 22.01 5.25
C ARG A 83 7.29 22.51 6.27
N GLY A 84 7.61 22.32 7.58
CA GLY A 84 6.74 22.65 8.69
C GLY A 84 5.70 21.58 9.06
N LEU A 85 5.45 20.59 8.21
CA LEU A 85 4.49 19.49 8.45
C LEU A 85 5.16 18.13 8.70
N GLY A 86 6.48 18.03 8.51
CA GLY A 86 7.23 16.75 8.62
C GLY A 86 7.14 16.11 10.01
N GLY A 87 7.04 16.91 11.06
CA GLY A 87 6.83 16.43 12.43
C GLY A 87 5.50 15.68 12.58
N VAL A 88 4.43 16.21 11.99
CA VAL A 88 3.10 15.56 12.01
C VAL A 88 3.13 14.24 11.27
N VAL A 89 3.70 14.21 10.07
CA VAL A 89 3.80 12.95 9.28
C VAL A 89 4.64 11.91 10.01
N ARG A 90 5.79 12.31 10.56
CA ARG A 90 6.62 11.40 11.37
C ARG A 90 5.83 10.81 12.54
N ASN A 91 5.10 11.66 13.27
CA ASN A 91 4.30 11.22 14.42
C ASN A 91 3.16 10.28 13.99
N LEU A 92 2.49 10.56 12.86
CA LEU A 92 1.44 9.70 12.31
C LEU A 92 1.97 8.31 11.97
N VAL A 93 3.13 8.24 11.29
CA VAL A 93 3.74 6.98 10.85
C VAL A 93 4.45 6.22 11.98
N SER A 94 4.68 6.86 13.13
CA SER A 94 5.31 6.22 14.30
C SER A 94 4.31 6.05 15.46
N ILE A 95 4.11 7.08 16.26
CA ILE A 95 3.24 7.03 17.45
C ILE A 95 1.78 6.75 17.06
N GLY A 96 1.29 7.41 16.02
CA GLY A 96 -0.07 7.21 15.54
C GLY A 96 -0.32 5.78 15.06
N MET A 97 0.66 5.18 14.37
CA MET A 97 0.64 3.79 13.97
C MET A 97 0.53 2.86 15.18
N LEU A 98 1.35 3.06 16.22
CA LEU A 98 1.32 2.24 17.43
C LEU A 98 0.02 2.39 18.21
N VAL A 99 -0.54 3.60 18.28
CA VAL A 99 -1.86 3.84 18.90
C VAL A 99 -2.96 3.09 18.13
N THR A 100 -2.95 3.16 16.81
CA THR A 100 -3.90 2.44 15.95
C THR A 100 -3.77 0.93 16.14
N PHE A 101 -2.55 0.41 16.11
CA PHE A 101 -2.24 -1.00 16.38
C PHE A 101 -2.81 -1.47 17.72
N ALA A 102 -2.53 -0.74 18.80
CA ALA A 102 -2.98 -1.10 20.13
C ALA A 102 -4.52 -1.14 20.24
N ILE A 103 -5.19 -0.12 19.72
CA ILE A 103 -6.66 -0.04 19.77
C ILE A 103 -7.29 -1.18 18.99
N ILE A 104 -6.80 -1.46 17.78
CA ILE A 104 -7.37 -2.52 16.94
C ILE A 104 -7.10 -3.89 17.53
N SER A 105 -5.86 -4.15 17.99
CA SER A 105 -5.50 -5.43 18.62
C SER A 105 -6.36 -5.72 19.85
N VAL A 106 -6.52 -4.73 20.74
CA VAL A 106 -7.38 -4.87 21.93
C VAL A 106 -8.85 -5.09 21.55
N SER A 107 -9.33 -4.36 20.55
CA SER A 107 -10.73 -4.50 20.07
C SER A 107 -10.99 -5.88 19.48
N CYS A 108 -10.08 -6.42 18.69
CA CYS A 108 -10.18 -7.77 18.12
C CYS A 108 -10.15 -8.86 19.21
N TRP A 109 -9.24 -8.70 20.17
CA TRP A 109 -9.12 -9.63 21.29
C TRP A 109 -10.38 -9.67 22.15
N TRP A 110 -10.92 -8.49 22.49
CA TRP A 110 -12.06 -8.38 23.41
C TRP A 110 -13.41 -8.63 22.75
N LEU A 111 -13.62 -8.14 21.53
CA LEU A 111 -14.94 -8.18 20.85
C LEU A 111 -15.10 -9.40 19.95
N LEU A 112 -14.04 -9.80 19.24
CA LEU A 112 -14.07 -10.96 18.33
C LEU A 112 -13.62 -12.25 19.02
N GLY A 113 -13.07 -12.17 20.24
CA GLY A 113 -12.57 -13.34 20.95
C GLY A 113 -11.36 -14.00 20.29
N PHE A 114 -10.61 -13.27 19.47
CA PHE A 114 -9.41 -13.78 18.84
C PHE A 114 -8.30 -14.04 19.85
N SER A 115 -7.38 -14.95 19.55
CA SER A 115 -6.16 -15.09 20.35
C SER A 115 -5.37 -13.79 20.37
N ALA A 116 -4.52 -13.59 21.38
CA ALA A 116 -3.68 -12.39 21.48
C ALA A 116 -2.76 -12.24 20.25
N GLU A 117 -2.24 -13.37 19.75
CA GLU A 117 -1.39 -13.43 18.57
C GLU A 117 -2.15 -12.99 17.29
N LEU A 118 -3.32 -13.57 17.06
CA LEU A 118 -4.14 -13.22 15.90
C LEU A 118 -4.60 -11.76 15.98
N SER A 119 -5.00 -11.30 17.16
CA SER A 119 -5.40 -9.90 17.39
C SER A 119 -4.26 -8.92 17.11
N ALA A 120 -3.04 -9.25 17.54
CA ALA A 120 -1.85 -8.44 17.24
C ALA A 120 -1.56 -8.41 15.73
N LEU A 121 -1.67 -9.56 15.05
CA LEU A 121 -1.44 -9.63 13.61
C LEU A 121 -2.47 -8.82 12.81
N VAL A 122 -3.77 -8.95 13.15
CA VAL A 122 -4.84 -8.15 12.55
C VAL A 122 -4.62 -6.67 12.81
N GLY A 123 -4.25 -6.30 14.04
CA GLY A 123 -3.88 -4.92 14.38
C GLY A 123 -2.73 -4.40 13.52
N ALA A 124 -1.66 -5.17 13.34
CA ALA A 124 -0.49 -4.78 12.56
C ALA A 124 -0.81 -4.60 11.07
N VAL A 125 -1.58 -5.50 10.47
CA VAL A 125 -2.01 -5.38 9.06
C VAL A 125 -2.90 -4.16 8.86
N THR A 126 -3.77 -3.84 9.82
CA THR A 126 -4.78 -2.78 9.68
C THR A 126 -4.24 -1.37 9.92
N VAL A 127 -3.01 -1.20 10.41
CA VAL A 127 -2.42 0.15 10.60
C VAL A 127 -2.13 0.87 9.29
N VAL A 128 -1.98 0.13 8.20
CA VAL A 128 -1.65 0.66 6.88
C VAL A 128 -2.84 1.43 6.31
N THR A 129 -2.59 2.65 5.84
CA THR A 129 -3.56 3.50 5.14
C THR A 129 -3.06 3.76 3.73
N GLY A 130 -3.30 2.82 2.83
CA GLY A 130 -2.68 2.81 1.50
C GLY A 130 -3.02 4.02 0.63
N PRO A 131 -2.07 4.48 -0.19
CA PRO A 131 -2.25 5.59 -1.12
C PRO A 131 -3.29 5.28 -2.20
N THR A 132 -3.50 4.01 -2.50
CA THR A 132 -4.49 3.51 -3.47
C THR A 132 -5.93 3.93 -3.12
N VAL A 133 -6.23 4.09 -1.83
CA VAL A 133 -7.52 4.55 -1.33
C VAL A 133 -7.55 6.06 -1.16
N ILE A 134 -6.48 6.63 -0.59
CA ILE A 134 -6.41 8.05 -0.24
C ILE A 134 -6.42 8.93 -1.50
N ALA A 135 -5.65 8.60 -2.52
CA ALA A 135 -5.53 9.44 -3.71
C ALA A 135 -6.88 9.65 -4.45
N PRO A 136 -7.68 8.61 -4.75
CA PRO A 136 -9.02 8.78 -5.31
C PRO A 136 -9.98 9.54 -4.39
N LEU A 137 -9.90 9.30 -3.06
CA LEU A 137 -10.74 9.98 -2.08
C LEU A 137 -10.47 11.49 -2.03
N MET A 138 -9.19 11.89 -2.08
CA MET A 138 -8.79 13.31 -2.10
C MET A 138 -9.32 14.06 -3.32
N ARG A 139 -9.45 13.40 -4.47
CA ARG A 139 -10.03 14.00 -5.69
C ARG A 139 -11.51 14.35 -5.52
N VAL A 140 -12.24 13.58 -4.69
CA VAL A 140 -13.67 13.79 -4.42
C VAL A 140 -13.89 14.80 -3.29
N VAL A 141 -13.22 14.61 -2.16
CA VAL A 141 -13.40 15.41 -0.93
C VAL A 141 -12.76 16.79 -1.02
N ARG A 142 -11.67 16.94 -1.77
CA ARG A 142 -10.92 18.20 -1.99
C ARG A 142 -10.60 18.93 -0.68
N PRO A 143 -9.87 18.33 0.27
CA PRO A 143 -9.52 18.97 1.53
C PRO A 143 -8.56 20.13 1.33
N LYS A 144 -8.34 20.92 2.40
CA LYS A 144 -7.32 22.00 2.39
C LYS A 144 -5.95 21.43 1.96
N ALA A 145 -5.16 22.27 1.26
CA ALA A 145 -3.87 21.85 0.70
C ALA A 145 -2.89 21.27 1.73
N SER A 146 -2.88 21.79 2.97
CA SER A 146 -2.05 21.27 4.06
C SER A 146 -2.45 19.84 4.46
N ILE A 147 -3.76 19.60 4.59
CA ILE A 147 -4.30 18.27 4.93
C ILE A 147 -4.00 17.27 3.80
N ASN A 148 -4.22 17.70 2.55
CA ASN A 148 -3.93 16.84 1.38
C ASN A 148 -2.45 16.40 1.36
N ARG A 149 -1.52 17.34 1.63
CA ARG A 149 -0.08 17.03 1.69
C ARG A 149 0.24 16.04 2.81
N VAL A 150 -0.26 16.25 4.02
CA VAL A 150 -0.04 15.34 5.15
C VAL A 150 -0.56 13.95 4.84
N LEU A 151 -1.81 13.84 4.37
CA LEU A 151 -2.43 12.54 4.08
C LEU A 151 -1.72 11.79 2.93
N ARG A 152 -1.24 12.51 1.91
CA ARG A 152 -0.47 11.92 0.81
C ARG A 152 0.86 11.35 1.32
N TRP A 153 1.60 12.12 2.12
CA TRP A 153 2.85 11.67 2.71
C TRP A 153 2.63 10.50 3.67
N GLU A 154 1.63 10.62 4.54
CA GLU A 154 1.26 9.52 5.45
C GLU A 154 0.96 8.26 4.66
N GLY A 155 0.02 8.31 3.71
CA GLY A 155 -0.44 7.13 2.99
C GLY A 155 0.64 6.41 2.18
N ILE A 156 1.66 7.14 1.70
CA ILE A 156 2.76 6.53 0.93
C ILE A 156 3.85 5.98 1.86
N VAL A 157 4.18 6.69 2.94
CA VAL A 157 5.25 6.26 3.85
C VAL A 157 4.78 5.17 4.80
N ILE A 158 3.50 5.14 5.19
CA ILE A 158 2.95 4.13 6.10
C ILE A 158 2.93 2.73 5.48
N ASP A 159 2.78 2.60 4.15
CA ASP A 159 2.71 1.31 3.48
C ASP A 159 3.98 0.46 3.71
N PRO A 160 5.20 0.90 3.32
CA PRO A 160 6.40 0.10 3.57
C PRO A 160 6.70 -0.05 5.06
N VAL A 161 6.43 0.97 5.88
CA VAL A 161 6.66 0.90 7.34
C VAL A 161 5.70 -0.10 7.98
N GLY A 162 4.43 -0.09 7.61
CA GLY A 162 3.42 -1.02 8.12
C GLY A 162 3.63 -2.45 7.64
N ALA A 163 4.09 -2.65 6.40
CA ALA A 163 4.47 -3.98 5.92
C ALA A 163 5.59 -4.58 6.77
N ILE A 164 6.69 -3.83 6.97
CA ILE A 164 7.80 -4.24 7.82
C ILE A 164 7.33 -4.48 9.27
N PHE A 165 6.49 -3.59 9.81
CA PHE A 165 5.94 -3.74 11.16
C PHE A 165 5.09 -5.02 11.29
N THR A 166 4.28 -5.34 10.27
CA THR A 166 3.46 -6.57 10.24
C THR A 166 4.33 -7.82 10.25
N VAL A 167 5.40 -7.83 9.45
CA VAL A 167 6.37 -8.94 9.44
C VAL A 167 7.05 -9.08 10.81
N LEU A 168 7.44 -7.98 11.45
CA LEU A 168 8.00 -8.03 12.79
C LEU A 168 7.05 -8.64 13.82
N VAL A 169 5.77 -8.26 13.78
CA VAL A 169 4.74 -8.83 14.67
C VAL A 169 4.58 -10.33 14.39
N PHE A 170 4.56 -10.72 13.11
CA PHE A 170 4.47 -12.13 12.71
C PHE A 170 5.69 -12.93 13.18
N GLU A 171 6.91 -12.48 12.91
CA GLU A 171 8.15 -13.12 13.37
C GLU A 171 8.19 -13.23 14.90
N PHE A 172 7.78 -12.18 15.62
CA PHE A 172 7.68 -12.21 17.07
C PHE A 172 6.75 -13.32 17.58
N ILE A 173 5.58 -13.50 16.92
CA ILE A 173 4.63 -14.54 17.27
C ILE A 173 5.26 -15.94 17.05
N VAL A 174 5.94 -16.13 15.90
CA VAL A 174 6.55 -17.42 15.54
C VAL A 174 7.76 -17.73 16.42
N LEU A 175 8.60 -16.74 16.73
CA LEU A 175 9.85 -16.94 17.48
C LEU A 175 9.67 -16.84 19.00
N ARG A 176 8.49 -16.54 19.53
CA ARG A 176 8.22 -16.30 20.95
C ARG A 176 8.74 -17.39 21.89
N GLN A 177 8.92 -18.61 21.40
CA GLN A 177 9.44 -19.73 22.19
C GLN A 177 10.97 -19.75 22.33
N ASN A 178 11.69 -18.90 21.59
CA ASN A 178 13.15 -18.85 21.60
C ASN A 178 13.66 -17.64 22.38
N SER A 179 14.62 -17.85 23.28
CA SER A 179 15.22 -16.80 24.11
C SER A 179 15.96 -15.70 23.34
N GLU A 180 16.33 -15.96 22.08
CA GLU A 180 17.05 -15.02 21.20
C GLU A 180 16.12 -14.22 20.27
N ALA A 181 14.79 -14.38 20.40
CA ALA A 181 13.81 -13.76 19.51
C ALA A 181 13.98 -12.24 19.36
N TRP A 182 14.21 -11.53 20.45
CA TRP A 182 14.34 -10.07 20.43
C TRP A 182 15.55 -9.58 19.64
N THR A 183 16.71 -10.23 19.81
CA THR A 183 17.93 -9.86 19.09
C THR A 183 17.75 -10.11 17.60
N HIS A 184 17.18 -11.24 17.22
CA HIS A 184 16.89 -11.57 15.84
C HIS A 184 15.94 -10.55 15.20
N LEU A 185 14.85 -10.18 15.88
CA LEU A 185 13.87 -9.19 15.40
C LEU A 185 14.52 -7.82 15.12
N PHE A 186 15.31 -7.29 16.08
CA PHE A 186 15.96 -6.00 15.88
C PHE A 186 16.99 -6.02 14.76
N VAL A 187 17.72 -7.11 14.59
CA VAL A 187 18.69 -7.28 13.51
C VAL A 187 17.99 -7.37 12.15
N THR A 188 16.94 -8.19 12.05
CA THR A 188 16.15 -8.33 10.80
C THR A 188 15.50 -7.01 10.42
N PHE A 189 14.84 -6.33 11.37
CA PHE A 189 14.27 -5.01 11.14
C PHE A 189 15.31 -4.00 10.66
N GLY A 190 16.42 -3.89 11.40
CA GLY A 190 17.50 -2.96 11.04
C GLY A 190 18.06 -3.26 9.66
N LYS A 191 18.27 -4.54 9.35
CA LYS A 191 18.74 -4.99 8.03
C LYS A 191 17.75 -4.60 6.93
N THR A 192 16.46 -4.89 7.10
CA THR A 192 15.40 -4.58 6.12
C THR A 192 15.32 -3.07 5.86
N VAL A 193 15.31 -2.26 6.93
CA VAL A 193 15.22 -0.79 6.79
C VAL A 193 16.48 -0.24 6.13
N VAL A 194 17.68 -0.61 6.61
CA VAL A 194 18.94 -0.10 6.07
C VAL A 194 19.12 -0.49 4.60
N LEU A 195 18.86 -1.76 4.27
CA LEU A 195 19.00 -2.23 2.88
C LEU A 195 17.97 -1.57 1.95
N GLY A 196 16.72 -1.46 2.38
CA GLY A 196 15.71 -0.76 1.59
C GLY A 196 16.07 0.70 1.31
N LEU A 197 16.56 1.42 2.32
CA LEU A 197 17.03 2.81 2.16
C LEU A 197 18.24 2.91 1.22
N LEU A 198 19.26 2.08 1.42
CA LEU A 198 20.49 2.12 0.62
C LEU A 198 20.24 1.73 -0.84
N ILE A 199 19.53 0.63 -1.06
CA ILE A 199 19.22 0.14 -2.41
C ILE A 199 18.31 1.15 -3.13
N GLY A 200 17.27 1.64 -2.48
CA GLY A 200 16.38 2.65 -3.04
C GLY A 200 17.10 3.94 -3.42
N ALA A 201 17.97 4.45 -2.52
CA ALA A 201 18.77 5.64 -2.79
C ALA A 201 19.79 5.40 -3.92
N LEU A 202 20.47 4.26 -3.94
CA LEU A 202 21.45 3.91 -4.97
C LEU A 202 20.80 3.84 -6.36
N PHE A 203 19.72 3.07 -6.49
CA PHE A 203 19.02 2.92 -7.77
C PHE A 203 18.37 4.24 -8.22
N GLY A 204 17.79 5.01 -7.26
CA GLY A 204 17.26 6.35 -7.53
C GLY A 204 18.32 7.32 -8.00
N TYR A 205 19.50 7.33 -7.37
CA TYR A 205 20.62 8.17 -7.75
C TYR A 205 21.18 7.83 -9.15
N VAL A 206 21.43 6.54 -9.39
CA VAL A 206 21.96 6.06 -10.69
C VAL A 206 21.00 6.37 -11.82
N LEU A 207 19.70 6.05 -11.64
CA LEU A 207 18.68 6.34 -12.64
C LEU A 207 18.51 7.85 -12.85
N GLY A 208 18.51 8.64 -11.78
CA GLY A 208 18.43 10.09 -11.87
C GLY A 208 19.59 10.72 -12.66
N ILE A 209 20.83 10.22 -12.49
CA ILE A 209 21.97 10.63 -13.32
C ILE A 209 21.77 10.25 -14.79
N ALA A 210 21.31 9.03 -15.07
CA ALA A 210 21.08 8.54 -16.42
C ALA A 210 20.03 9.39 -17.16
N LEU A 211 18.95 9.75 -16.46
CA LEU A 211 17.90 10.63 -16.98
C LEU A 211 18.43 12.07 -17.22
N ARG A 212 19.12 12.65 -16.23
CA ARG A 212 19.66 14.00 -16.31
C ARG A 212 20.70 14.16 -17.44
N LYS A 213 21.55 13.15 -17.62
CA LYS A 213 22.57 13.16 -18.68
C LYS A 213 22.04 12.73 -20.06
N VAL A 214 20.74 12.48 -20.16
CA VAL A 214 20.08 12.02 -21.39
C VAL A 214 20.74 10.76 -21.98
N TRP A 215 21.26 9.87 -21.13
CA TRP A 215 21.82 8.57 -21.58
C TRP A 215 20.73 7.65 -22.13
N ILE A 216 19.46 7.88 -21.68
CA ILE A 216 18.31 7.11 -22.09
C ILE A 216 17.46 7.97 -23.02
N PRO A 217 17.23 7.56 -24.29
CA PRO A 217 16.36 8.26 -25.21
C PRO A 217 14.95 8.43 -24.63
N ARG A 218 14.28 9.56 -24.92
CA ARG A 218 12.97 9.88 -24.32
C ARG A 218 11.93 8.76 -24.46
N TYR A 219 11.85 8.13 -25.62
CA TYR A 219 10.90 7.04 -25.86
C TYR A 219 11.17 5.77 -25.05
N LEU A 220 12.38 5.58 -24.49
CA LEU A 220 12.75 4.47 -23.61
C LEU A 220 12.67 4.82 -22.13
N GLN A 221 12.53 6.08 -21.75
CA GLN A 221 12.62 6.50 -20.34
C GLN A 221 11.57 5.79 -19.46
N ASN A 222 10.32 5.69 -19.92
CA ASN A 222 9.27 5.02 -19.18
C ASN A 222 9.58 3.54 -18.95
N LEU A 223 10.06 2.85 -19.98
CA LEU A 223 10.46 1.44 -19.89
C LEU A 223 11.68 1.26 -18.97
N ALA A 224 12.69 2.12 -19.11
CA ALA A 224 13.90 2.07 -18.28
C ALA A 224 13.58 2.32 -16.81
N VAL A 225 12.76 3.31 -16.50
CA VAL A 225 12.31 3.60 -15.13
C VAL A 225 11.57 2.41 -14.54
N LEU A 226 10.66 1.79 -15.30
CA LEU A 226 9.95 0.60 -14.85
C LEU A 226 10.90 -0.58 -14.61
N ALA A 227 11.80 -0.85 -15.54
CA ALA A 227 12.76 -1.95 -15.44
C ALA A 227 13.72 -1.77 -14.25
N VAL A 228 14.25 -0.56 -14.06
CA VAL A 228 15.16 -0.25 -12.94
C VAL A 228 14.41 -0.32 -11.60
N MET A 229 13.16 0.14 -11.54
CA MET A 229 12.34 0.06 -10.34
C MET A 229 12.03 -1.40 -9.96
N LEU A 230 11.62 -2.23 -10.94
CA LEU A 230 11.40 -3.66 -10.72
C LEU A 230 12.69 -4.38 -10.31
N SER A 231 13.82 -3.99 -10.87
CA SER A 231 15.13 -4.52 -10.46
C SER A 231 15.48 -4.14 -9.03
N ALA A 232 15.25 -2.88 -8.64
CA ALA A 232 15.46 -2.41 -7.27
C ALA A 232 14.57 -3.17 -6.28
N PHE A 233 13.30 -3.38 -6.62
CA PHE A 233 12.35 -4.16 -5.84
C PHE A 233 12.81 -5.61 -5.66
N GLY A 234 13.07 -6.31 -6.77
CA GLY A 234 13.45 -7.72 -6.76
C GLY A 234 14.80 -7.96 -6.07
N PHE A 235 15.80 -7.12 -6.36
CA PHE A 235 17.12 -7.20 -5.73
C PHE A 235 17.05 -6.94 -4.21
N SER A 236 16.27 -5.94 -3.79
CA SER A 236 16.10 -5.63 -2.38
C SER A 236 15.45 -6.77 -1.63
N ASN A 237 14.35 -7.34 -2.15
CA ASN A 237 13.66 -8.47 -1.55
C ASN A 237 14.51 -9.76 -1.53
N ALA A 238 15.38 -9.96 -2.52
CA ALA A 238 16.30 -11.11 -2.53
C ALA A 238 17.36 -11.03 -1.40
N VAL A 239 17.71 -9.81 -0.94
CA VAL A 239 18.69 -9.60 0.13
C VAL A 239 18.04 -9.53 1.51
N ALA A 240 16.86 -8.91 1.60
CA ALA A 240 16.05 -8.84 2.82
C ALA A 240 14.57 -8.79 2.44
N GLU A 241 13.81 -9.76 2.92
CA GLU A 241 12.36 -9.83 2.69
C GLU A 241 11.66 -8.52 3.08
N GLU A 242 10.65 -8.12 2.31
CA GLU A 242 9.84 -6.89 2.48
C GLU A 242 10.61 -5.57 2.35
N SER A 243 11.94 -5.58 2.14
CA SER A 243 12.71 -4.35 1.92
C SER A 243 12.44 -3.69 0.57
N GLY A 244 11.91 -4.44 -0.41
CA GLY A 244 11.66 -3.98 -1.77
C GLY A 244 10.62 -2.85 -1.84
N LEU A 245 9.56 -2.89 -1.04
CA LEU A 245 8.56 -1.82 -0.98
C LEU A 245 9.18 -0.51 -0.48
N LEU A 246 10.04 -0.60 0.54
CA LEU A 246 10.79 0.56 1.04
C LEU A 246 11.78 1.07 -0.02
N ALA A 247 12.48 0.16 -0.71
CA ALA A 247 13.45 0.54 -1.74
C ALA A 247 12.80 1.32 -2.89
N VAL A 248 11.66 0.86 -3.42
CA VAL A 248 10.98 1.58 -4.50
C VAL A 248 10.39 2.90 -4.04
N THR A 249 9.90 2.99 -2.79
CA THR A 249 9.41 4.24 -2.20
C THR A 249 10.54 5.26 -2.08
N VAL A 250 11.68 4.87 -1.54
CA VAL A 250 12.87 5.73 -1.41
C VAL A 250 13.40 6.15 -2.79
N MET A 251 13.44 5.21 -3.74
CA MET A 251 13.85 5.48 -5.12
C MET A 251 12.96 6.56 -5.77
N GLY A 252 11.64 6.46 -5.60
CA GLY A 252 10.70 7.44 -6.13
C GLY A 252 10.85 8.82 -5.47
N ILE A 253 10.95 8.87 -4.12
CA ILE A 253 11.21 10.13 -3.39
C ILE A 253 12.54 10.75 -3.84
N TRP A 254 13.59 9.94 -4.04
CA TRP A 254 14.89 10.41 -4.51
C TRP A 254 14.78 11.10 -5.86
N LEU A 255 14.14 10.44 -6.83
CA LEU A 255 13.93 11.00 -8.17
C LEU A 255 13.07 12.27 -8.16
N ALA A 256 12.00 12.29 -7.35
CA ALA A 256 11.12 13.46 -7.21
C ALA A 256 11.82 14.71 -6.67
N ASN A 257 12.89 14.52 -5.90
CA ASN A 257 13.64 15.61 -5.24
C ASN A 257 15.02 15.88 -5.86
N MET A 258 15.40 15.14 -6.91
CA MET A 258 16.66 15.36 -7.61
C MET A 258 16.53 16.57 -8.55
N ARG A 259 17.50 17.49 -8.49
CA ARG A 259 17.54 18.69 -9.35
C ARG A 259 17.79 18.30 -10.80
N ASP A 260 17.17 19.03 -11.71
CA ASP A 260 17.35 18.91 -13.17
C ASP A 260 16.97 17.54 -13.76
N VAL A 261 16.05 16.82 -13.11
CA VAL A 261 15.42 15.60 -13.65
C VAL A 261 13.97 15.92 -13.98
N ASP A 262 13.63 15.87 -15.27
CA ASP A 262 12.24 16.01 -15.72
C ASP A 262 11.54 14.65 -15.60
N ILE A 263 10.54 14.59 -14.70
CA ILE A 263 9.75 13.38 -14.46
C ILE A 263 8.30 13.51 -14.96
N SER A 264 7.96 14.58 -15.69
CA SER A 264 6.57 14.87 -16.11
C SER A 264 5.98 13.77 -17.00
N ASP A 265 6.73 13.33 -18.03
CA ASP A 265 6.31 12.25 -18.92
C ASP A 265 6.23 10.91 -18.20
N ILE A 266 7.14 10.68 -17.24
CA ILE A 266 7.17 9.47 -16.39
C ILE A 266 5.95 9.43 -15.50
N LEU A 267 5.56 10.54 -14.89
CA LEU A 267 4.38 10.64 -14.03
C LEU A 267 3.09 10.36 -14.80
N ALA A 268 2.90 10.94 -15.98
CA ALA A 268 1.72 10.72 -16.79
C ALA A 268 1.52 9.23 -17.15
N PHE A 269 2.56 8.57 -17.66
CA PHE A 269 2.50 7.15 -17.98
C PHE A 269 2.23 6.27 -16.75
N LYS A 270 2.85 6.61 -15.61
CA LYS A 270 2.68 5.83 -14.38
C LYS A 270 1.29 5.98 -13.78
N GLU A 271 0.66 7.16 -13.86
CA GLU A 271 -0.71 7.38 -13.39
C GLU A 271 -1.71 6.49 -14.12
N GLU A 272 -1.58 6.34 -15.45
CA GLU A 272 -2.41 5.43 -16.24
C GLU A 272 -2.18 3.96 -15.86
N LEU A 273 -0.92 3.55 -15.72
CA LEU A 273 -0.55 2.19 -15.34
C LEU A 273 -1.09 1.84 -13.94
N SER A 274 -0.92 2.73 -12.98
CA SER A 274 -1.43 2.54 -11.62
C SER A 274 -2.95 2.46 -11.58
N ALA A 275 -3.66 3.25 -12.38
CA ALA A 275 -5.12 3.17 -12.45
C ALA A 275 -5.59 1.78 -12.93
N ILE A 276 -4.91 1.20 -13.92
CA ILE A 276 -5.19 -0.16 -14.41
C ILE A 276 -4.89 -1.20 -13.32
N LEU A 277 -3.70 -1.11 -12.70
CA LEU A 277 -3.28 -2.06 -11.66
C LEU A 277 -4.17 -2.00 -10.42
N ILE A 278 -4.48 -0.81 -9.92
CA ILE A 278 -5.41 -0.61 -8.80
C ILE A 278 -6.75 -1.26 -9.12
N SER A 279 -7.31 -0.99 -10.31
CA SER A 279 -8.62 -1.52 -10.67
C SER A 279 -8.63 -3.05 -10.73
N ALA A 280 -7.61 -3.64 -11.36
CA ALA A 280 -7.48 -5.09 -11.42
C ALA A 280 -7.30 -5.71 -10.03
N LEU A 281 -6.39 -5.13 -9.20
CA LEU A 281 -6.12 -5.62 -7.86
C LEU A 281 -7.37 -5.61 -6.97
N PHE A 282 -8.12 -4.50 -6.94
CA PHE A 282 -9.31 -4.42 -6.09
C PHE A 282 -10.38 -5.42 -6.50
N ILE A 283 -10.59 -5.65 -7.81
CA ILE A 283 -11.52 -6.68 -8.29
C ILE A 283 -11.03 -8.08 -7.89
N ILE A 284 -9.75 -8.38 -8.13
CA ILE A 284 -9.16 -9.69 -7.85
C ILE A 284 -9.18 -9.99 -6.34
N LEU A 285 -8.75 -9.04 -5.51
CA LEU A 285 -8.72 -9.23 -4.06
C LEU A 285 -10.12 -9.31 -3.46
N ALA A 286 -11.08 -8.50 -3.95
CA ALA A 286 -12.46 -8.57 -3.51
C ALA A 286 -13.15 -9.87 -3.95
N ALA A 287 -12.76 -10.43 -5.10
CA ALA A 287 -13.26 -11.73 -5.56
C ALA A 287 -12.79 -12.91 -4.69
N ARG A 288 -11.75 -12.73 -3.86
CA ARG A 288 -11.26 -13.75 -2.89
C ARG A 288 -11.94 -13.68 -1.53
N LEU A 289 -12.79 -12.67 -1.28
CA LEU A 289 -13.41 -12.52 0.04
C LEU A 289 -14.30 -13.70 0.38
N ASP A 290 -14.11 -14.27 1.57
CA ASP A 290 -15.02 -15.24 2.15
C ASP A 290 -16.13 -14.50 2.89
N ILE A 291 -17.25 -14.27 2.19
CA ILE A 291 -18.42 -13.62 2.77
C ILE A 291 -19.00 -14.45 3.90
N GLY A 292 -18.94 -15.79 3.83
CA GLY A 292 -19.43 -16.68 4.88
C GLY A 292 -18.68 -16.47 6.19
N ALA A 293 -17.35 -16.42 6.14
CA ALA A 293 -16.53 -16.12 7.31
C ALA A 293 -16.81 -14.73 7.89
N LEU A 294 -17.01 -13.71 7.04
CA LEU A 294 -17.37 -12.36 7.49
C LEU A 294 -18.75 -12.33 8.20
N TRP A 295 -19.75 -13.01 7.66
CA TRP A 295 -21.07 -13.12 8.28
C TRP A 295 -21.01 -13.88 9.60
N ALA A 296 -20.19 -14.91 9.71
CA ALA A 296 -20.02 -15.68 10.94
C ALA A 296 -19.46 -14.84 12.11
N MET A 297 -18.69 -13.78 11.83
CA MET A 297 -18.19 -12.86 12.86
C MET A 297 -19.31 -11.96 13.43
N GLY A 298 -20.41 -11.75 12.71
CA GLY A 298 -21.60 -11.06 13.17
C GLY A 298 -21.39 -9.59 13.58
N TRP A 299 -22.18 -9.14 14.54
CA TRP A 299 -22.15 -7.75 15.04
C TRP A 299 -20.82 -7.30 15.66
N PRO A 300 -20.03 -8.16 16.35
CA PRO A 300 -18.74 -7.74 16.86
C PRO A 300 -17.81 -7.17 15.79
N LEU A 301 -17.81 -7.73 14.56
CA LEU A 301 -17.04 -7.21 13.45
C LEU A 301 -17.43 -5.77 13.10
N VAL A 302 -18.75 -5.49 13.05
CA VAL A 302 -19.26 -4.14 12.77
C VAL A 302 -18.79 -3.15 13.84
N ILE A 303 -18.82 -3.56 15.11
CA ILE A 303 -18.35 -2.71 16.22
C ILE A 303 -16.84 -2.44 16.10
N VAL A 304 -16.04 -3.45 15.76
CA VAL A 304 -14.59 -3.25 15.52
C VAL A 304 -14.35 -2.25 14.39
N LEU A 305 -15.07 -2.37 13.25
CA LEU A 305 -14.97 -1.42 12.14
C LEU A 305 -15.35 0.01 12.56
N LEU A 306 -16.38 0.17 13.39
CA LEU A 306 -16.76 1.48 13.94
C LEU A 306 -15.68 2.02 14.89
N ILE A 307 -15.08 1.18 15.73
CA ILE A 307 -13.94 1.58 16.59
C ILE A 307 -12.75 2.04 15.75
N VAL A 308 -12.39 1.30 14.69
CA VAL A 308 -11.32 1.70 13.77
C VAL A 308 -11.58 3.10 13.21
N GLN A 309 -12.79 3.35 12.73
CA GLN A 309 -13.15 4.59 12.06
C GLN A 309 -13.31 5.77 13.02
N PHE A 310 -14.02 5.58 14.13
CA PHE A 310 -14.46 6.67 15.01
C PHE A 310 -13.64 6.82 16.29
N VAL A 311 -12.81 5.84 16.64
CA VAL A 311 -11.95 5.88 17.83
C VAL A 311 -10.47 5.85 17.45
N ALA A 312 -10.02 4.81 16.74
CA ALA A 312 -8.60 4.63 16.45
C ALA A 312 -8.06 5.76 15.56
N ARG A 313 -8.77 6.11 14.50
CA ARG A 313 -8.35 7.16 13.56
C ARG A 313 -8.33 8.57 14.20
N PRO A 314 -9.40 9.04 14.87
CA PRO A 314 -9.37 10.33 15.57
C PRO A 314 -8.29 10.41 16.66
N LEU A 315 -8.10 9.35 17.46
CA LEU A 315 -7.07 9.31 18.49
C LEU A 315 -5.65 9.32 17.88
N CYS A 316 -5.42 8.55 16.83
CA CYS A 316 -4.17 8.58 16.06
C CYS A 316 -3.83 10.02 15.63
N ILE A 317 -4.79 10.72 15.02
CA ILE A 317 -4.61 12.11 14.57
C ILE A 317 -4.38 13.04 15.77
N ALA A 318 -5.20 12.94 16.81
CA ALA A 318 -5.09 13.79 17.99
C ALA A 318 -3.69 13.67 18.64
N VAL A 319 -3.23 12.42 18.90
CA VAL A 319 -1.90 12.18 19.50
C VAL A 319 -0.76 12.66 18.59
N SER A 320 -0.90 12.45 17.28
CA SER A 320 0.16 12.81 16.32
C SER A 320 0.27 14.30 16.05
N THR A 321 -0.77 15.07 16.34
CA THR A 321 -0.80 16.53 16.16
C THR A 321 -0.51 17.32 17.44
N VAL A 322 -0.39 16.66 18.58
CA VAL A 322 0.00 17.31 19.84
C VAL A 322 1.37 17.98 19.68
N GLY A 323 1.43 19.29 19.92
CA GLY A 323 2.65 20.10 19.79
C GLY A 323 2.98 20.58 18.38
N SER A 324 2.12 20.33 17.40
CA SER A 324 2.21 20.95 16.07
C SER A 324 1.28 22.16 16.02
N SER A 325 1.87 23.35 16.07
CA SER A 325 1.18 24.64 15.88
C SER A 325 1.07 24.97 14.39
#